data_7e4ae12ebb69ae6c9b62f161aa7e9d42
#
_entry.id   7e4ae12ebb69ae6c9b62f161aa7e9d42
#
_cell.length_a   1.000
_cell.length_b   1.000
_cell.length_c   1.000
_cell.angle_alpha   90.00
_cell.angle_beta   90.00
_cell.angle_gamma   90.00
#
_symmetry.space_group_name_H-M   'P 1'
#
loop_
_entity.id
_entity.type
_entity.pdbx_description
1 polymer ?
#
loop_
_entity_poly.entity_id
_entity_poly.type
_entity_poly.pdbx_seq_one_letter_code
_entity_poly.pdbx_strand_id
1 'polypeptide(L)'
;MLFLLAPIVWAGCNVINPVEDIPTYIKIDSFNFKINNQDKEGSAAHGISSVWIYYNNNPVGAFDLPCKVPVITQGDKGTISVIPGIRLNGLVSLQPQYVFYRFDTTTLVTNPGKVQEYTPTASYLDIAKFPFKEDFEIGNSFNQRYPELVEDTSIRRTTDKQYVFEGGGSGLIELSDAFPVSESISNTGFPIPQGESFIEINYKGSVDFEVVLYNTVE
;
A
#
# COMPACT_ATOMS: atom_id res chain seq x y z
N MET A 1 45.45 57.32 1.60
CA MET A 1 45.43 55.89 1.27
C MET A 1 44.21 55.29 1.88
N LEU A 2 42.97 55.68 1.43
CA LEU A 2 41.71 55.24 2.03
C LEU A 2 40.53 55.20 1.03
N PHE A 3 40.73 54.76 -0.22
CA PHE A 3 39.70 54.80 -1.24
C PHE A 3 39.60 53.51 -2.10
N LEU A 4 40.17 52.40 -1.63
CA LEU A 4 40.20 51.15 -2.43
C LEU A 4 39.35 49.97 -1.83
N LEU A 5 38.53 50.26 -0.80
CA LEU A 5 37.74 49.19 -0.13
C LEU A 5 36.23 49.26 -0.38
N ALA A 6 35.74 50.24 -1.16
CA ALA A 6 34.30 50.45 -1.37
C ALA A 6 33.60 49.63 -2.45
N PRO A 7 34.21 48.98 -3.46
CA PRO A 7 33.47 48.26 -4.48
C PRO A 7 33.23 46.77 -4.17
N ILE A 8 33.81 46.20 -3.09
CA ILE A 8 33.70 44.74 -2.81
C ILE A 8 32.36 44.34 -2.14
N VAL A 9 31.65 45.31 -1.56
CA VAL A 9 30.43 45.04 -0.77
C VAL A 9 29.19 44.80 -1.65
N TRP A 10 29.19 45.16 -2.93
CA TRP A 10 28.01 45.03 -3.81
C TRP A 10 27.94 43.73 -4.63
N ALA A 11 28.97 42.88 -4.63
CA ALA A 11 28.97 41.60 -5.31
C ALA A 11 28.49 40.43 -4.44
N GLY A 12 28.14 40.67 -3.18
CA GLY A 12 27.89 39.59 -2.19
C GLY A 12 26.49 38.97 -2.21
N CYS A 13 25.49 39.65 -2.79
CA CYS A 13 24.09 39.14 -2.67
C CYS A 13 23.81 37.85 -3.43
N ASN A 14 24.42 37.62 -4.57
CA ASN A 14 24.20 36.40 -5.37
C ASN A 14 25.07 35.21 -4.95
N VAL A 15 26.11 35.44 -4.15
CA VAL A 15 26.99 34.36 -3.63
C VAL A 15 26.40 33.75 -2.35
N ILE A 16 25.63 34.52 -1.58
CA ILE A 16 25.07 34.12 -0.30
C ILE A 16 23.65 33.51 -0.48
N ASN A 17 22.92 33.92 -1.52
CA ASN A 17 21.57 33.40 -1.81
C ASN A 17 21.43 33.14 -3.32
N PRO A 18 21.91 31.99 -3.81
CA PRO A 18 21.73 31.62 -5.20
C PRO A 18 20.23 31.50 -5.52
N VAL A 19 19.86 31.73 -6.76
CA VAL A 19 18.47 31.55 -7.22
C VAL A 19 18.11 30.08 -7.02
N GLU A 20 17.05 29.82 -6.24
CA GLU A 20 16.55 28.47 -6.00
C GLU A 20 15.82 27.97 -7.25
N ASP A 21 16.00 26.68 -7.57
CA ASP A 21 15.30 26.04 -8.67
C ASP A 21 13.81 25.91 -8.35
N ILE A 22 12.96 26.33 -9.29
CA ILE A 22 11.51 26.16 -9.17
C ILE A 22 11.15 24.72 -9.55
N PRO A 23 10.56 23.91 -8.64
CA PRO A 23 10.24 22.53 -8.93
C PRO A 23 9.12 22.38 -9.96
N THR A 24 9.12 21.28 -10.67
CA THR A 24 7.94 20.73 -11.34
C THR A 24 7.23 19.81 -10.34
N TYR A 25 5.89 19.83 -10.34
CA TYR A 25 5.12 19.01 -9.40
C TYR A 25 4.56 17.78 -10.09
N ILE A 26 4.63 16.63 -9.43
CA ILE A 26 3.86 15.43 -9.80
C ILE A 26 2.75 15.22 -8.78
N LYS A 27 1.53 14.98 -9.26
CA LYS A 27 0.36 14.68 -8.42
C LYS A 27 -0.07 13.24 -8.68
N ILE A 28 -0.20 12.48 -7.59
CA ILE A 28 -0.64 11.08 -7.60
C ILE A 28 -1.78 10.98 -6.59
N ASP A 29 -2.97 10.64 -7.05
CA ASP A 29 -4.14 10.47 -6.18
C ASP A 29 -4.28 9.03 -5.68
N SER A 30 -4.03 8.05 -6.55
CA SER A 30 -4.15 6.62 -6.25
C SER A 30 -3.38 5.79 -7.29
N PHE A 31 -3.31 4.48 -7.08
CA PHE A 31 -2.86 3.52 -8.07
C PHE A 31 -4.03 2.86 -8.79
N ASN A 32 -3.83 2.55 -10.07
CA ASN A 32 -4.67 1.63 -10.81
C ASN A 32 -4.13 0.21 -10.62
N PHE A 33 -4.77 -0.57 -9.74
CA PHE A 33 -4.31 -1.93 -9.47
C PHE A 33 -4.85 -2.90 -10.52
N LYS A 34 -3.97 -3.66 -11.15
CA LYS A 34 -4.30 -4.66 -12.17
C LYS A 34 -4.11 -6.06 -11.64
N ILE A 35 -5.12 -6.89 -11.83
CA ILE A 35 -5.06 -8.32 -11.56
C ILE A 35 -4.62 -9.03 -12.84
N ASN A 36 -3.64 -9.92 -12.71
CA ASN A 36 -3.18 -10.77 -13.79
C ASN A 36 -3.93 -12.12 -13.81
N ASN A 37 -4.30 -12.63 -12.63
CA ASN A 37 -5.01 -13.88 -12.47
C ASN A 37 -5.96 -13.82 -11.27
N GLN A 38 -7.25 -13.65 -11.53
CA GLN A 38 -8.29 -13.52 -10.50
C GLN A 38 -8.41 -14.76 -9.59
N ASP A 39 -8.20 -15.96 -10.14
CA ASP A 39 -8.31 -17.19 -9.35
C ASP A 39 -7.23 -17.27 -8.25
N LYS A 40 -6.07 -16.65 -8.49
CA LYS A 40 -4.95 -16.64 -7.56
C LYS A 40 -4.91 -15.37 -6.71
N GLU A 41 -5.03 -14.23 -7.35
CA GLU A 41 -4.79 -12.91 -6.77
C GLU A 41 -6.05 -12.32 -6.10
N GLY A 42 -7.22 -12.85 -6.44
CA GLY A 42 -8.48 -12.34 -5.92
C GLY A 42 -8.97 -11.09 -6.65
N SER A 43 -9.33 -10.05 -5.93
CA SER A 43 -9.89 -8.82 -6.47
C SER A 43 -8.84 -7.72 -6.68
N ALA A 44 -9.25 -6.60 -7.27
CA ALA A 44 -8.42 -5.41 -7.43
C ALA A 44 -8.35 -4.54 -6.15
N ALA A 45 -8.94 -4.98 -5.05
CA ALA A 45 -8.80 -4.32 -3.77
C ALA A 45 -7.33 -4.40 -3.31
N HIS A 46 -6.81 -3.29 -2.82
CA HIS A 46 -5.40 -3.20 -2.44
C HIS A 46 -5.21 -2.27 -1.24
N GLY A 47 -4.15 -2.51 -0.47
CA GLY A 47 -3.78 -1.69 0.70
C GLY A 47 -2.73 -0.61 0.41
N ILE A 48 -2.55 -0.20 -0.87
CA ILE A 48 -1.58 0.85 -1.21
C ILE A 48 -2.03 2.16 -0.59
N SER A 49 -1.23 2.69 0.32
CA SER A 49 -1.52 3.91 1.09
C SER A 49 -0.47 4.99 0.92
N SER A 50 0.68 4.64 0.36
CA SER A 50 1.80 5.55 0.15
C SER A 50 2.52 5.24 -1.15
N VAL A 51 3.39 6.17 -1.54
CA VAL A 51 4.20 6.07 -2.74
C VAL A 51 5.63 6.49 -2.45
N TRP A 52 6.59 5.70 -2.91
CA TRP A 52 8.00 6.04 -2.94
C TRP A 52 8.35 6.54 -4.32
N ILE A 53 8.89 7.74 -4.42
CA ILE A 53 9.17 8.42 -5.68
C ILE A 53 10.68 8.56 -5.87
N TYR A 54 11.12 8.21 -7.06
CA TYR A 54 12.50 8.40 -7.53
C TYR A 54 12.47 9.23 -8.81
N TYR A 55 13.41 10.16 -8.92
CA TYR A 55 13.65 10.93 -10.16
C TYR A 55 15.05 10.60 -10.68
N ASN A 56 15.12 10.08 -11.92
CA ASN A 56 16.38 9.61 -12.53
C ASN A 56 17.18 8.69 -11.58
N ASN A 57 16.49 7.74 -10.94
CA ASN A 57 16.99 6.80 -9.93
C ASN A 57 17.45 7.43 -8.60
N ASN A 58 17.32 8.73 -8.42
CA ASN A 58 17.59 9.39 -7.14
C ASN A 58 16.31 9.45 -6.30
N PRO A 59 16.35 9.15 -4.99
CA PRO A 59 15.19 9.21 -4.14
C PRO A 59 14.70 10.65 -3.97
N VAL A 60 13.42 10.87 -4.20
CA VAL A 60 12.71 12.12 -3.90
C VAL A 60 12.09 12.05 -2.51
N GLY A 61 11.47 10.92 -2.18
CA GLY A 61 10.87 10.67 -0.88
C GLY A 61 9.74 9.64 -0.91
N ALA A 62 9.16 9.42 0.27
CA ALA A 62 7.96 8.63 0.48
C ALA A 62 6.84 9.56 0.94
N PHE A 63 5.64 9.38 0.37
CA PHE A 63 4.50 10.28 0.58
C PHE A 63 3.21 9.49 0.74
N ASP A 64 2.36 9.92 1.67
CA ASP A 64 0.99 9.42 1.78
C ASP A 64 0.17 9.78 0.54
N LEU A 65 -0.69 8.89 0.09
CA LEU A 65 -1.65 9.16 -0.97
C LEU A 65 -2.96 9.76 -0.40
N PRO A 66 -3.57 10.75 -1.08
CA PRO A 66 -3.10 11.42 -2.30
C PRO A 66 -1.98 12.41 -2.02
N CYS A 67 -1.06 12.60 -2.98
CA CYS A 67 0.07 13.51 -2.82
C CYS A 67 0.32 14.42 -4.02
N LYS A 68 0.95 15.57 -3.73
CA LYS A 68 1.53 16.46 -4.72
C LYS A 68 2.97 16.75 -4.32
N VAL A 69 3.92 16.27 -5.10
CA VAL A 69 5.33 16.20 -4.74
C VAL A 69 6.15 17.17 -5.62
N PRO A 70 6.94 18.07 -5.03
CA PRO A 70 7.89 18.88 -5.77
C PRO A 70 9.09 18.04 -6.21
N VAL A 71 9.46 18.15 -7.47
CA VAL A 71 10.63 17.50 -8.06
C VAL A 71 11.52 18.56 -8.70
N ILE A 72 12.75 18.69 -8.20
CA ILE A 72 13.76 19.51 -8.86
C ILE A 72 14.24 18.77 -10.09
N THR A 73 13.84 19.26 -11.25
CA THR A 73 14.13 18.64 -12.54
C THR A 73 15.42 19.16 -13.12
N GLN A 74 16.16 18.29 -13.83
CA GLN A 74 17.35 18.63 -14.57
C GLN A 74 17.11 18.39 -16.06
N GLY A 75 17.43 19.37 -16.91
CA GLY A 75 17.15 19.31 -18.34
C GLY A 75 15.65 19.40 -18.66
N ASP A 76 15.24 18.99 -19.86
CA ASP A 76 13.87 19.15 -20.36
C ASP A 76 12.89 18.11 -19.82
N LYS A 77 13.38 16.94 -19.41
CA LYS A 77 12.60 15.82 -18.89
C LYS A 77 13.46 14.83 -18.13
N GLY A 78 12.82 14.01 -17.30
CA GLY A 78 13.45 12.89 -16.60
C GLY A 78 12.48 11.74 -16.34
N THR A 79 12.99 10.63 -15.85
CA THR A 79 12.19 9.45 -15.50
C THR A 79 11.75 9.55 -14.05
N ILE A 80 10.46 9.40 -13.81
CA ILE A 80 9.87 9.17 -12.49
C ILE A 80 9.63 7.67 -12.35
N SER A 81 10.13 7.07 -11.28
CA SER A 81 9.76 5.73 -10.84
C SER A 81 8.93 5.82 -9.58
N VAL A 82 7.84 5.07 -9.53
CA VAL A 82 6.81 5.11 -8.46
C VAL A 82 6.65 3.70 -7.92
N ILE A 83 6.98 3.52 -6.65
CA ILE A 83 6.91 2.21 -5.98
C ILE A 83 5.79 2.25 -4.95
N PRO A 84 4.83 1.30 -5.00
CA PRO A 84 3.74 1.23 -4.03
C PRO A 84 4.24 0.95 -2.62
N GLY A 85 3.70 1.67 -1.65
CA GLY A 85 3.92 1.44 -0.22
C GLY A 85 2.62 1.07 0.49
N ILE A 86 2.73 0.28 1.54
CA ILE A 86 1.63 -0.18 2.38
C ILE A 86 1.84 0.29 3.82
N ARG A 87 0.76 0.32 4.60
CA ARG A 87 0.86 0.45 6.06
C ARG A 87 1.06 -0.93 6.67
N LEU A 88 2.29 -1.21 7.08
CA LEU A 88 2.58 -2.48 7.74
C LEU A 88 1.85 -2.54 9.10
N ASN A 89 1.06 -3.59 9.30
CA ASN A 89 0.19 -3.76 10.48
C ASN A 89 -0.74 -2.56 10.75
N GLY A 90 -1.14 -1.84 9.69
CA GLY A 90 -2.00 -0.66 9.81
C GLY A 90 -1.31 0.60 10.36
N LEU A 91 -0.02 0.55 10.67
CA LEU A 91 0.72 1.65 11.30
C LEU A 91 1.05 2.76 10.29
N VAL A 92 0.58 3.97 10.54
CA VAL A 92 0.84 5.15 9.69
C VAL A 92 2.33 5.49 9.62
N SER A 93 3.07 5.24 10.70
CA SER A 93 4.52 5.53 10.79
C SER A 93 5.40 4.50 10.09
N LEU A 94 4.85 3.38 9.64
CA LEU A 94 5.60 2.29 9.04
C LEU A 94 5.03 1.95 7.67
N GLN A 95 5.59 2.58 6.64
CA GLN A 95 5.12 2.50 5.26
C GLN A 95 6.22 1.99 4.32
N PRO A 96 6.61 0.71 4.43
CA PRO A 96 7.60 0.13 3.54
C PRO A 96 7.09 0.04 2.10
N GLN A 97 8.01 -0.07 1.16
CA GLN A 97 7.70 -0.51 -0.19
C GLN A 97 7.16 -1.95 -0.12
N TYR A 98 6.08 -2.23 -0.86
CA TYR A 98 5.54 -3.58 -0.88
C TYR A 98 6.28 -4.45 -1.89
N VAL A 99 7.03 -5.39 -1.37
CA VAL A 99 7.99 -6.19 -2.15
C VAL A 99 7.37 -7.08 -3.23
N PHE A 100 6.06 -7.36 -3.14
CA PHE A 100 5.35 -8.18 -4.12
C PHE A 100 4.64 -7.37 -5.20
N TYR A 101 4.67 -6.03 -5.14
CA TYR A 101 4.08 -5.21 -6.18
C TYR A 101 5.14 -4.75 -7.20
N ARG A 102 4.72 -4.70 -8.46
CA ARG A 102 5.48 -4.11 -9.53
C ARG A 102 5.41 -2.58 -9.41
N PHE A 103 6.54 -1.92 -9.54
CA PHE A 103 6.59 -0.46 -9.64
C PHE A 103 6.23 0.02 -11.05
N ASP A 104 5.88 1.28 -11.19
CA ASP A 104 5.58 1.90 -12.45
C ASP A 104 6.52 3.07 -12.75
N THR A 105 6.60 3.47 -14.01
CA THR A 105 7.46 4.56 -14.46
C THR A 105 6.74 5.48 -15.44
N THR A 106 7.07 6.77 -15.37
CA THR A 106 6.60 7.76 -16.36
C THR A 106 7.69 8.78 -16.64
N THR A 107 7.47 9.59 -17.65
CA THR A 107 8.33 10.74 -17.96
C THR A 107 7.75 11.98 -17.29
N LEU A 108 8.54 12.66 -16.46
CA LEU A 108 8.24 14.00 -15.97
C LEU A 108 8.87 15.02 -16.93
N VAL A 109 8.03 15.85 -17.52
CA VAL A 109 8.47 16.99 -18.34
C VAL A 109 8.77 18.16 -17.43
N THR A 110 9.95 18.76 -17.59
CA THR A 110 10.33 19.95 -16.83
C THR A 110 9.43 21.14 -17.18
N ASN A 111 8.64 21.55 -16.21
CA ASN A 111 7.74 22.69 -16.34
C ASN A 111 7.63 23.39 -14.97
N PRO A 112 8.57 24.31 -14.66
CA PRO A 112 8.66 24.93 -13.35
C PRO A 112 7.35 25.55 -12.87
N GLY A 113 6.94 25.23 -11.66
CA GLY A 113 5.70 25.68 -11.04
C GLY A 113 4.41 24.98 -11.52
N LYS A 114 4.50 24.09 -12.50
CA LYS A 114 3.32 23.35 -13.02
C LYS A 114 3.18 21.96 -12.39
N VAL A 115 1.96 21.45 -12.44
CA VAL A 115 1.59 20.11 -11.94
C VAL A 115 1.35 19.18 -13.12
N GLN A 116 2.00 18.03 -13.10
CA GLN A 116 1.68 16.89 -13.96
C GLN A 116 0.91 15.86 -13.13
N GLU A 117 -0.30 15.53 -13.54
CA GLU A 117 -1.09 14.45 -12.93
C GLU A 117 -0.65 13.09 -13.48
N TYR A 118 -0.59 12.09 -12.61
CA TYR A 118 -0.20 10.74 -12.97
C TYR A 118 -0.94 9.72 -12.10
N THR A 119 -1.52 8.72 -12.75
CA THR A 119 -2.13 7.56 -12.08
C THR A 119 -1.30 6.32 -12.41
N PRO A 120 -0.36 5.93 -11.53
CA PRO A 120 0.48 4.76 -11.77
C PRO A 120 -0.32 3.47 -11.73
N THR A 121 0.19 2.46 -12.43
CA THR A 121 -0.33 1.11 -12.40
C THR A 121 0.49 0.27 -11.43
N ALA A 122 -0.18 -0.52 -10.59
CA ALA A 122 0.44 -1.57 -9.79
C ALA A 122 -0.16 -2.93 -10.14
N SER A 123 0.61 -3.99 -9.96
CA SER A 123 0.17 -5.37 -10.07
C SER A 123 1.10 -6.25 -9.25
N TYR A 124 0.71 -7.48 -8.95
CA TYR A 124 1.65 -8.41 -8.34
C TYR A 124 2.80 -8.75 -9.29
N LEU A 125 3.96 -9.00 -8.71
CA LEU A 125 5.10 -9.58 -9.41
C LEU A 125 4.83 -11.05 -9.74
N ASP A 126 5.38 -11.55 -10.83
CA ASP A 126 5.21 -12.94 -11.27
C ASP A 126 5.76 -13.96 -10.26
N ILE A 127 6.65 -13.52 -9.36
CA ILE A 127 7.22 -14.35 -8.28
C ILE A 127 6.29 -14.48 -7.06
N ALA A 128 5.27 -13.63 -6.95
CA ALA A 128 4.32 -13.68 -5.83
C ALA A 128 3.57 -15.03 -5.83
N LYS A 129 3.45 -15.62 -4.66
CA LYS A 129 2.73 -16.88 -4.45
C LYS A 129 1.58 -16.64 -3.49
N PHE A 130 0.44 -17.27 -3.79
CA PHE A 130 -0.80 -17.15 -3.03
C PHE A 130 -1.18 -18.53 -2.48
N PRO A 131 -0.54 -19.01 -1.41
CA PRO A 131 -0.78 -20.34 -0.87
C PRO A 131 -2.16 -20.49 -0.24
N PHE A 132 -2.77 -19.40 0.16
CA PHE A 132 -4.13 -19.34 0.70
C PHE A 132 -4.86 -18.11 0.18
N LYS A 133 -6.11 -18.27 -0.21
CA LYS A 133 -7.05 -17.21 -0.58
C LYS A 133 -8.45 -17.60 -0.11
N GLU A 134 -9.13 -16.70 0.56
CA GLU A 134 -10.54 -16.81 0.88
C GLU A 134 -11.26 -15.53 0.48
N ASP A 135 -12.18 -15.62 -0.45
CA ASP A 135 -12.98 -14.50 -0.96
C ASP A 135 -14.47 -14.64 -0.63
N PHE A 136 -14.88 -15.74 0.01
CA PHE A 136 -16.27 -16.04 0.37
C PHE A 136 -17.27 -16.04 -0.80
N GLU A 137 -16.79 -16.14 -2.05
CA GLU A 137 -17.68 -16.13 -3.22
C GLU A 137 -18.51 -17.39 -3.32
N ILE A 138 -17.89 -18.55 -3.04
CA ILE A 138 -18.55 -19.87 -3.19
C ILE A 138 -18.80 -20.53 -1.84
N GLY A 139 -17.88 -20.39 -0.89
CA GLY A 139 -17.88 -21.13 0.36
C GLY A 139 -17.31 -20.37 1.54
N ASN A 140 -16.76 -21.14 2.46
CA ASN A 140 -16.05 -20.65 3.63
C ASN A 140 -14.93 -21.65 3.96
N SER A 141 -13.69 -21.19 3.98
CA SER A 141 -12.50 -22.01 4.30
C SER A 141 -12.13 -21.97 5.78
N PHE A 142 -13.03 -21.52 6.64
CA PHE A 142 -12.82 -21.48 8.08
C PHE A 142 -13.82 -22.35 8.80
N ASN A 143 -13.37 -22.96 9.90
CA ASN A 143 -14.17 -23.68 10.86
C ASN A 143 -14.05 -23.02 12.24
N GLN A 144 -14.98 -23.35 13.13
CA GLN A 144 -14.84 -23.06 14.55
C GLN A 144 -13.59 -23.77 15.09
N ARG A 145 -12.74 -23.05 15.82
CA ARG A 145 -11.50 -23.62 16.37
C ARG A 145 -11.76 -24.62 17.48
N TYR A 146 -12.77 -24.37 18.30
CA TYR A 146 -13.16 -25.21 19.42
C TYR A 146 -14.60 -25.71 19.21
N PRO A 147 -14.78 -26.80 18.46
CA PRO A 147 -16.10 -27.31 18.11
C PRO A 147 -16.90 -27.84 19.31
N GLU A 148 -16.25 -28.02 20.47
CA GLU A 148 -16.91 -28.37 21.71
C GLU A 148 -17.65 -27.21 22.40
N LEU A 149 -17.47 -25.97 21.96
CA LEU A 149 -18.24 -24.84 22.45
C LEU A 149 -19.70 -24.94 21.99
N VAL A 150 -20.60 -24.55 22.88
CA VAL A 150 -22.06 -24.70 22.66
C VAL A 150 -22.56 -23.82 21.51
N GLU A 151 -21.92 -22.66 21.30
CA GLU A 151 -22.29 -21.72 20.25
C GLU A 151 -21.16 -21.55 19.25
N ASP A 152 -21.50 -21.65 17.97
CA ASP A 152 -20.56 -21.40 16.87
C ASP A 152 -20.55 -19.91 16.51
N THR A 153 -19.50 -19.23 16.95
CA THR A 153 -19.22 -17.82 16.61
C THR A 153 -18.16 -17.67 15.52
N SER A 154 -17.78 -18.75 14.83
CA SER A 154 -16.78 -18.70 13.77
C SER A 154 -17.23 -17.86 12.59
N ILE A 155 -16.27 -17.50 11.73
CA ILE A 155 -16.56 -16.80 10.49
C ILE A 155 -17.55 -17.61 9.67
N ARG A 156 -18.66 -16.97 9.27
CA ARG A 156 -19.62 -17.56 8.34
C ARG A 156 -19.75 -16.73 7.09
N ARG A 157 -20.05 -17.36 5.97
CA ARG A 157 -20.33 -16.65 4.72
C ARG A 157 -21.66 -15.91 4.83
N THR A 158 -21.67 -14.64 4.44
CA THR A 158 -22.90 -13.86 4.24
C THR A 158 -23.02 -13.38 2.81
N THR A 159 -24.25 -13.27 2.31
CA THR A 159 -24.59 -12.65 1.02
C THR A 159 -25.41 -11.38 1.21
N ASP A 160 -25.63 -10.96 2.45
CA ASP A 160 -26.32 -9.71 2.74
C ASP A 160 -25.44 -8.53 2.29
N LYS A 161 -25.96 -7.76 1.34
CA LYS A 161 -25.26 -6.62 0.72
C LYS A 161 -24.83 -5.54 1.71
N GLN A 162 -25.43 -5.50 2.89
CA GLN A 162 -25.01 -4.60 3.96
C GLN A 162 -23.63 -4.94 4.50
N TYR A 163 -23.23 -6.23 4.43
CA TYR A 163 -21.98 -6.75 4.96
C TYR A 163 -21.02 -7.20 3.87
N VAL A 164 -21.47 -7.34 2.62
CA VAL A 164 -20.60 -7.71 1.50
C VAL A 164 -19.74 -6.52 1.09
N PHE A 165 -18.42 -6.70 1.08
CA PHE A 165 -17.45 -5.70 0.65
C PHE A 165 -17.42 -5.57 -0.88
N GLU A 166 -17.31 -6.71 -1.56
CA GLU A 166 -17.28 -6.82 -3.02
C GLU A 166 -17.79 -8.22 -3.45
N GLY A 167 -18.11 -8.38 -4.73
CA GLY A 167 -18.56 -9.66 -5.26
C GLY A 167 -19.92 -10.11 -4.72
N GLY A 168 -20.03 -11.41 -4.45
CA GLY A 168 -21.27 -12.08 -4.02
C GLY A 168 -21.31 -12.51 -2.55
N GLY A 169 -20.20 -12.41 -1.81
CA GLY A 169 -20.13 -12.84 -0.41
C GLY A 169 -19.02 -12.16 0.38
N SER A 170 -19.12 -12.25 1.70
CA SER A 170 -18.09 -11.87 2.66
C SER A 170 -18.12 -12.77 3.88
N GLY A 171 -17.02 -12.85 4.61
CA GLY A 171 -17.00 -13.45 5.94
C GLY A 171 -17.63 -12.51 6.96
N LEU A 172 -18.52 -13.04 7.79
CA LEU A 172 -19.19 -12.30 8.87
C LEU A 172 -18.91 -12.98 10.20
N ILE A 173 -18.53 -12.21 11.20
CA ILE A 173 -18.47 -12.60 12.60
C ILE A 173 -19.47 -11.74 13.35
N GLU A 174 -20.34 -12.37 14.14
CA GLU A 174 -21.27 -11.69 15.03
C GLU A 174 -21.00 -12.14 16.46
N LEU A 175 -20.78 -11.16 17.32
CA LEU A 175 -20.56 -11.35 18.76
C LEU A 175 -21.75 -10.79 19.54
N SER A 176 -21.96 -11.34 20.72
CA SER A 176 -22.98 -10.87 21.67
C SER A 176 -22.42 -10.88 23.11
N ASP A 177 -23.15 -10.28 24.04
CA ASP A 177 -22.76 -10.29 25.44
C ASP A 177 -22.66 -11.72 26.01
N ALA A 178 -23.47 -12.63 25.50
CA ALA A 178 -23.43 -14.05 25.90
C ALA A 178 -22.28 -14.81 25.22
N PHE A 179 -21.86 -14.38 24.04
CA PHE A 179 -20.80 -15.01 23.24
C PHE A 179 -19.84 -13.93 22.71
N PRO A 180 -18.98 -13.40 23.60
CA PRO A 180 -18.14 -12.21 23.28
C PRO A 180 -16.87 -12.54 22.50
N VAL A 181 -16.58 -13.80 22.20
CA VAL A 181 -15.36 -14.25 21.54
C VAL A 181 -15.69 -15.11 20.32
N SER A 182 -14.95 -14.90 19.25
CA SER A 182 -14.93 -15.77 18.06
C SER A 182 -13.51 -16.26 17.82
N GLU A 183 -13.37 -17.55 17.58
CA GLU A 183 -12.11 -18.12 17.10
C GLU A 183 -12.38 -19.01 15.89
N SER A 184 -11.76 -18.65 14.78
CA SER A 184 -11.87 -19.36 13.51
C SER A 184 -10.50 -19.86 13.06
N ILE A 185 -10.46 -21.05 12.50
CA ILE A 185 -9.23 -21.65 11.97
C ILE A 185 -9.47 -22.07 10.52
N SER A 186 -8.46 -21.94 9.66
CA SER A 186 -8.53 -22.47 8.31
C SER A 186 -8.78 -23.99 8.33
N ASN A 187 -9.69 -24.47 7.50
CA ASN A 187 -10.08 -25.88 7.46
C ASN A 187 -8.98 -26.79 6.87
N THR A 188 -7.97 -26.20 6.24
CA THR A 188 -6.80 -26.89 5.70
C THR A 188 -5.52 -26.12 6.01
N GLY A 189 -4.43 -26.86 6.22
CA GLY A 189 -3.09 -26.29 6.28
C GLY A 189 -2.60 -25.88 4.88
N PHE A 190 -1.74 -24.89 4.83
CA PHE A 190 -1.10 -24.43 3.59
C PHE A 190 0.39 -24.14 3.83
N PRO A 191 1.25 -24.35 2.81
CA PRO A 191 2.66 -24.09 2.96
C PRO A 191 2.94 -22.60 3.00
N ILE A 192 3.71 -22.15 4.00
CA ILE A 192 4.25 -20.79 4.03
C ILE A 192 5.67 -20.86 3.46
N PRO A 193 5.97 -20.14 2.35
CA PRO A 193 7.31 -20.08 1.80
C PRO A 193 8.31 -19.48 2.79
N GLN A 194 9.57 -19.90 2.68
CA GLN A 194 10.65 -19.22 3.41
C GLN A 194 10.87 -17.83 2.84
N GLY A 195 11.06 -16.83 3.70
CA GLY A 195 11.28 -15.45 3.35
C GLY A 195 10.13 -14.55 3.77
N GLU A 196 10.05 -13.37 3.14
CA GLU A 196 8.98 -12.41 3.43
C GLU A 196 7.62 -12.96 3.00
N SER A 197 6.66 -12.85 3.90
CA SER A 197 5.27 -13.27 3.69
C SER A 197 4.34 -12.25 4.33
N PHE A 198 3.22 -11.98 3.68
CA PHE A 198 2.21 -11.02 4.15
C PHE A 198 0.85 -11.70 4.20
N ILE A 199 0.04 -11.27 5.13
CA ILE A 199 -1.40 -11.54 5.17
C ILE A 199 -2.10 -10.24 4.77
N GLU A 200 -2.85 -10.30 3.68
CA GLU A 200 -3.66 -9.18 3.20
C GLU A 200 -5.12 -9.44 3.58
N ILE A 201 -5.74 -8.50 4.29
CA ILE A 201 -7.11 -8.64 4.78
C ILE A 201 -7.88 -7.36 4.50
N ASN A 202 -8.99 -7.48 3.79
CA ASN A 202 -10.00 -6.44 3.71
C ASN A 202 -11.02 -6.67 4.83
N TYR A 203 -11.14 -5.76 5.76
CA TYR A 203 -12.04 -5.90 6.90
C TYR A 203 -12.78 -4.61 7.24
N LYS A 204 -13.94 -4.78 7.87
CA LYS A 204 -14.71 -3.74 8.54
C LYS A 204 -15.22 -4.31 9.85
N GLY A 205 -14.93 -3.66 10.96
CA GLY A 205 -15.34 -4.15 12.27
C GLY A 205 -15.40 -3.03 13.31
N SER A 206 -16.05 -3.31 14.43
CA SER A 206 -16.16 -2.45 15.61
C SER A 206 -15.33 -2.93 16.79
N VAL A 207 -14.68 -4.09 16.64
CA VAL A 207 -13.85 -4.73 17.69
C VAL A 207 -12.49 -5.10 17.11
N ASP A 208 -11.50 -5.17 17.97
CA ASP A 208 -10.16 -5.62 17.60
C ASP A 208 -10.17 -7.12 17.30
N PHE A 209 -9.26 -7.55 16.42
CA PHE A 209 -9.02 -8.95 16.11
C PHE A 209 -7.53 -9.24 15.98
N GLU A 210 -7.18 -10.50 16.19
CA GLU A 210 -5.83 -11.00 16.01
C GLU A 210 -5.80 -12.05 14.90
N VAL A 211 -4.70 -12.11 14.17
CA VAL A 211 -4.40 -13.17 13.21
C VAL A 211 -3.19 -13.94 13.71
N VAL A 212 -3.36 -15.25 13.89
CA VAL A 212 -2.33 -16.11 14.44
C VAL A 212 -2.00 -17.21 13.44
N LEU A 213 -0.71 -17.44 13.22
CA LEU A 213 -0.22 -18.56 12.43
C LEU A 213 0.13 -19.72 13.36
N TYR A 214 -0.50 -20.87 13.13
CA TYR A 214 -0.17 -22.11 13.82
C TYR A 214 0.73 -22.95 12.94
N ASN A 215 1.90 -23.34 13.46
CA ASN A 215 2.73 -24.32 12.83
C ASN A 215 2.24 -25.71 13.25
N THR A 216 1.73 -26.48 12.32
CA THR A 216 1.47 -27.90 12.53
C THR A 216 2.81 -28.62 12.39
N VAL A 217 3.48 -28.87 13.50
CA VAL A 217 4.61 -29.79 13.54
C VAL A 217 4.03 -31.20 13.42
N GLU A 218 4.29 -31.88 12.31
CA GLU A 218 4.08 -33.32 12.18
C GLU A 218 5.09 -34.10 13.04
#